data_2814de7fb7a6513575e003a809062a59
#
_entry.id   2814de7fb7a6513575e003a809062a59
#
_cell.length_a   1.000
_cell.length_b   1.000
_cell.length_c   1.000
_cell.angle_alpha   90.00
_cell.angle_beta   90.00
_cell.angle_gamma   90.00
#
_symmetry.space_group_name_H-M   'P 1'
#
loop_
_entity.id
_entity.type
_entity.pdbx_description
1 polymer ?
#
loop_
_entity_poly.entity_id
_entity_poly.type
_entity_poly.pdbx_seq_one_letter_code
_entity_poly.pdbx_strand_id
1 'polypeptide(L)'
;MTPTATPPTPPRTAPPASSLRPLPRLIFASRWLQVPLYLGLIVAQVVYVILFLKELWHLVLHSFAATEQQIMLIVLGLIDVVMISNLLIMVIVGGYETFVSRMELEKHPDQPEWLSHVNASVLKVKLAMAIIGISSIHLLRTFIEAGALGTPTATFTEAGVMWQVIIHALFVLSALGIAAVDRLTMAPNSAH
;
A
#
# COMPACT_ATOMS: atom_id res chain seq x y z
N MET A 1 61.88 -47.68 23.82
CA MET A 1 60.96 -46.68 23.19
C MET A 1 59.53 -47.24 23.27
N THR A 2 58.79 -46.80 24.27
CA THR A 2 57.41 -47.25 24.51
C THR A 2 56.46 -46.19 23.91
N PRO A 3 55.43 -46.57 23.13
CA PRO A 3 54.49 -45.60 22.55
C PRO A 3 53.52 -45.12 23.62
N THR A 4 53.46 -43.80 23.77
CA THR A 4 52.53 -43.10 24.66
C THR A 4 51.13 -43.21 24.10
N ALA A 5 50.22 -43.90 24.80
CA ALA A 5 48.81 -44.02 24.46
C ALA A 5 48.11 -42.66 24.71
N THR A 6 47.46 -42.13 23.64
CA THR A 6 46.63 -40.92 23.69
C THR A 6 45.35 -41.21 24.50
N PRO A 7 44.95 -40.38 25.47
CA PRO A 7 43.71 -40.62 26.24
C PRO A 7 42.47 -40.51 25.35
N PRO A 8 41.41 -41.28 25.61
CA PRO A 8 40.19 -41.28 24.83
C PRO A 8 39.43 -39.94 25.01
N THR A 9 39.06 -39.36 23.88
CA THR A 9 38.24 -38.13 23.80
C THR A 9 36.86 -38.40 24.43
N PRO A 10 36.41 -37.54 25.37
CA PRO A 10 35.09 -37.72 25.97
C PRO A 10 33.97 -37.57 24.92
N PRO A 11 32.87 -38.32 25.03
CA PRO A 11 31.76 -38.28 24.11
C PRO A 11 31.16 -36.86 24.05
N ARG A 12 31.07 -36.24 22.85
CA ARG A 12 30.35 -34.99 22.63
C ARG A 12 28.90 -35.22 23.00
N THR A 13 28.49 -34.69 24.13
CA THR A 13 27.07 -34.58 24.46
C THR A 13 26.40 -33.69 23.40
N ALA A 14 25.49 -34.28 22.59
CA ALA A 14 24.63 -33.53 21.68
C ALA A 14 23.87 -32.45 22.49
N PRO A 15 23.80 -31.20 21.99
CA PRO A 15 23.01 -30.17 22.66
C PRO A 15 21.57 -30.64 22.80
N PRO A 16 20.90 -30.38 23.94
CA PRO A 16 19.51 -30.77 24.14
C PRO A 16 18.67 -30.14 23.01
N ALA A 17 17.87 -30.96 22.36
CA ALA A 17 16.89 -30.51 21.38
C ALA A 17 16.07 -29.41 22.05
N SER A 18 16.29 -28.16 21.62
CA SER A 18 15.57 -27.00 22.11
C SER A 18 14.10 -27.24 21.81
N SER A 19 13.32 -27.60 22.83
CA SER A 19 11.87 -27.59 22.76
C SER A 19 11.45 -26.20 22.32
N LEU A 20 11.11 -26.07 21.04
CA LEU A 20 10.66 -24.81 20.45
C LEU A 20 9.49 -24.32 21.29
N ARG A 21 9.75 -23.28 22.07
CA ARG A 21 8.75 -22.62 22.90
C ARG A 21 7.52 -22.32 22.04
N PRO A 22 6.30 -22.58 22.50
CA PRO A 22 5.07 -22.43 21.69
C PRO A 22 4.87 -21.00 21.18
N LEU A 23 5.40 -20.01 21.88
CA LEU A 23 5.35 -18.58 21.54
C LEU A 23 5.94 -18.24 20.17
N PRO A 24 7.17 -18.62 19.81
CA PRO A 24 7.68 -18.35 18.45
C PRO A 24 6.85 -18.97 17.34
N ARG A 25 6.33 -20.20 17.55
CA ARG A 25 5.42 -20.85 16.59
C ARG A 25 4.14 -20.07 16.39
N LEU A 26 3.55 -19.53 17.44
CA LEU A 26 2.35 -18.70 17.38
C LEU A 26 2.62 -17.38 16.64
N ILE A 27 3.76 -16.74 16.87
CA ILE A 27 4.18 -15.54 16.15
C ILE A 27 4.40 -15.82 14.67
N PHE A 28 5.00 -16.96 14.32
CA PHE A 28 5.16 -17.36 12.92
C PHE A 28 3.82 -17.73 12.26
N ALA A 29 2.91 -18.38 12.99
CA ALA A 29 1.58 -18.72 12.50
C ALA A 29 0.68 -17.49 12.28
N SER A 30 0.85 -16.42 13.06
CA SER A 30 0.08 -15.18 12.89
C SER A 30 0.32 -14.50 11.53
N ARG A 31 1.45 -14.73 10.89
CA ARG A 31 1.73 -14.25 9.52
C ARG A 31 0.81 -14.87 8.48
N TRP A 32 0.42 -16.13 8.65
CA TRP A 32 -0.50 -16.81 7.75
C TRP A 32 -1.92 -16.23 7.80
N LEU A 33 -2.28 -15.56 8.89
CA LEU A 33 -3.55 -14.83 9.01
C LEU A 33 -3.64 -13.62 8.06
N GLN A 34 -2.53 -13.14 7.53
CA GLN A 34 -2.53 -12.04 6.55
C GLN A 34 -2.80 -12.52 5.11
N VAL A 35 -2.50 -13.78 4.79
CA VAL A 35 -2.71 -14.33 3.45
C VAL A 35 -4.17 -14.20 2.97
N PRO A 36 -5.20 -14.61 3.77
CA PRO A 36 -6.59 -14.43 3.37
C PRO A 36 -7.00 -12.96 3.20
N LEU A 37 -6.37 -12.04 3.94
CA LEU A 37 -6.62 -10.60 3.76
C LEU A 37 -6.13 -10.11 2.40
N TYR A 38 -4.92 -10.51 1.98
CA TYR A 38 -4.41 -10.18 0.65
C TYR A 38 -5.23 -10.82 -0.47
N LEU A 39 -5.71 -12.05 -0.30
CA LEU A 39 -6.65 -12.68 -1.24
C LEU A 39 -7.94 -11.87 -1.34
N GLY A 40 -8.48 -11.39 -0.22
CA GLY A 40 -9.64 -10.50 -0.21
C GLY A 40 -9.39 -9.20 -0.98
N LEU A 41 -8.21 -8.60 -0.82
CA LEU A 41 -7.82 -7.40 -1.57
C LEU A 41 -7.69 -7.66 -3.07
N ILE A 42 -7.20 -8.83 -3.49
CA ILE A 42 -7.15 -9.23 -4.90
C ILE A 42 -8.57 -9.34 -5.49
N VAL A 43 -9.50 -9.92 -4.73
CA VAL A 43 -10.92 -9.98 -5.13
C VAL A 43 -11.49 -8.57 -5.25
N ALA A 44 -11.21 -7.68 -4.30
CA ALA A 44 -11.60 -6.28 -4.37
C ALA A 44 -11.04 -5.58 -5.61
N GLN A 45 -9.79 -5.88 -6.00
CA GLN A 45 -9.18 -5.37 -7.22
C GLN A 45 -9.98 -5.78 -8.48
N VAL A 46 -10.43 -7.02 -8.57
CA VAL A 46 -11.27 -7.49 -9.67
C VAL A 46 -12.61 -6.71 -9.72
N VAL A 47 -13.21 -6.45 -8.56
CA VAL A 47 -14.44 -5.63 -8.48
C VAL A 47 -14.20 -4.22 -9.00
N TYR A 48 -13.05 -3.58 -8.66
CA TYR A 48 -12.70 -2.26 -9.18
C TYR A 48 -12.51 -2.25 -10.70
N VAL A 49 -11.93 -3.30 -11.28
CA VAL A 49 -11.81 -3.44 -12.74
C VAL A 49 -13.21 -3.52 -13.40
N ILE A 50 -14.11 -4.29 -12.82
CA ILE A 50 -15.49 -4.40 -13.33
C ILE A 50 -16.21 -3.04 -13.24
N LEU A 51 -16.03 -2.32 -12.13
CA LEU A 51 -16.60 -1.00 -11.93
C LEU A 51 -16.08 0.00 -12.96
N PHE A 52 -14.76 0.00 -13.20
CA PHE A 52 -14.13 0.82 -14.24
C PHE A 52 -14.70 0.55 -15.62
N LEU A 53 -14.83 -0.72 -16.02
CA LEU A 53 -15.38 -1.09 -17.32
C LEU A 53 -16.85 -0.67 -17.46
N LYS A 54 -17.63 -0.78 -16.41
CA LYS A 54 -19.03 -0.34 -16.39
C LYS A 54 -19.14 1.17 -16.59
N GLU A 55 -18.37 1.97 -15.87
CA GLU A 55 -18.37 3.44 -15.99
C GLU A 55 -17.82 3.89 -17.35
N LEU A 56 -16.78 3.23 -17.85
CA LEU A 56 -16.24 3.50 -19.18
C LEU A 56 -17.27 3.19 -20.26
N TRP A 57 -17.99 2.07 -20.17
CA TRP A 57 -19.05 1.71 -21.09
C TRP A 57 -20.18 2.75 -21.07
N HIS A 58 -20.59 3.18 -19.89
CA HIS A 58 -21.58 4.24 -19.72
C HIS A 58 -21.13 5.55 -20.38
N LEU A 59 -19.88 5.95 -20.20
CA LEU A 59 -19.30 7.14 -20.83
C LEU A 59 -19.36 7.05 -22.36
N VAL A 60 -18.96 5.92 -22.96
CA VAL A 60 -18.92 5.73 -24.42
C VAL A 60 -20.33 5.82 -25.01
N LEU A 61 -21.34 5.20 -24.40
CA LEU A 61 -22.70 5.21 -24.89
C LEU A 61 -23.38 6.57 -24.79
N HIS A 62 -23.05 7.37 -23.77
CA HIS A 62 -23.73 8.64 -23.50
C HIS A 62 -22.90 9.87 -23.90
N SER A 63 -21.70 9.69 -24.47
CA SER A 63 -20.77 10.77 -24.79
C SER A 63 -21.36 11.82 -25.75
N PHE A 64 -22.27 11.41 -26.66
CA PHE A 64 -22.88 12.32 -27.63
C PHE A 64 -24.07 13.11 -27.05
N ALA A 65 -24.67 12.66 -25.96
CA ALA A 65 -25.82 13.30 -25.34
C ALA A 65 -25.49 14.03 -24.03
N ALA A 66 -24.30 13.78 -23.46
CA ALA A 66 -23.91 14.35 -22.21
C ALA A 66 -23.30 15.75 -22.35
N THR A 67 -23.51 16.58 -21.36
CA THR A 67 -22.84 17.89 -21.28
C THR A 67 -21.36 17.71 -20.96
N GLU A 68 -20.53 18.71 -21.32
CA GLU A 68 -19.09 18.72 -21.03
C GLU A 68 -18.81 18.50 -19.54
N GLN A 69 -19.58 19.14 -18.66
CA GLN A 69 -19.47 18.97 -17.23
C GLN A 69 -19.75 17.54 -16.76
N GLN A 70 -20.76 16.89 -17.34
CA GLN A 70 -21.09 15.48 -17.04
C GLN A 70 -19.97 14.55 -17.47
N ILE A 71 -19.42 14.75 -18.68
CA ILE A 71 -18.29 13.97 -19.18
C ILE A 71 -17.09 14.13 -18.24
N MET A 72 -16.78 15.36 -17.84
CA MET A 72 -15.67 15.65 -16.93
C MET A 72 -15.84 14.94 -15.58
N LEU A 73 -17.03 14.93 -15.01
CA LEU A 73 -17.30 14.24 -13.73
C LEU A 73 -17.18 12.72 -13.86
N ILE A 74 -17.63 12.13 -14.98
CA ILE A 74 -17.47 10.67 -15.22
C ILE A 74 -16.00 10.33 -15.40
N VAL A 75 -15.24 11.10 -16.16
CA VAL A 75 -13.79 10.89 -16.36
C VAL A 75 -13.06 11.02 -15.04
N LEU A 76 -13.41 11.99 -14.20
CA LEU A 76 -12.84 12.14 -12.86
C LEU A 76 -13.13 10.89 -12.00
N GLY A 77 -14.34 10.34 -12.09
CA GLY A 77 -14.70 9.07 -11.43
C GLY A 77 -13.86 7.88 -11.92
N LEU A 78 -13.56 7.81 -13.22
CA LEU A 78 -12.68 6.78 -13.78
C LEU A 78 -11.24 6.92 -13.26
N ILE A 79 -10.72 8.15 -13.17
CA ILE A 79 -9.39 8.41 -12.62
C ILE A 79 -9.34 8.00 -11.13
N ASP A 80 -10.38 8.30 -10.37
CA ASP A 80 -10.49 7.91 -8.96
C ASP A 80 -10.40 6.39 -8.78
N VAL A 81 -11.14 5.62 -9.57
CA VAL A 81 -11.09 4.14 -9.59
C VAL A 81 -9.68 3.64 -9.88
N VAL A 82 -8.96 4.23 -10.85
CA VAL A 82 -7.58 3.86 -11.18
C VAL A 82 -6.61 4.20 -10.03
N MET A 83 -6.78 5.34 -9.37
CA MET A 83 -5.94 5.74 -8.24
C MET A 83 -6.13 4.81 -7.04
N ILE A 84 -7.38 4.46 -6.71
CA ILE A 84 -7.68 3.48 -5.65
C ILE A 84 -7.12 2.10 -6.01
N SER A 85 -7.26 1.69 -7.27
CA SER A 85 -6.72 0.43 -7.79
C SER A 85 -5.20 0.35 -7.64
N ASN A 86 -4.48 1.42 -7.99
CA ASN A 86 -3.04 1.53 -7.80
C ASN A 86 -2.63 1.46 -6.32
N LEU A 87 -3.39 2.13 -5.45
CA LEU A 87 -3.19 2.05 -4.00
C LEU A 87 -3.34 0.61 -3.52
N LEU A 88 -4.37 -0.09 -3.98
CA LEU A 88 -4.67 -1.47 -3.60
C LEU A 88 -3.54 -2.42 -4.01
N ILE A 89 -3.05 -2.33 -5.26
CA ILE A 89 -1.91 -3.12 -5.75
C ILE A 89 -0.66 -2.84 -4.89
N MET A 90 -0.40 -1.57 -4.57
CA MET A 90 0.76 -1.18 -3.77
C MET A 90 0.69 -1.79 -2.36
N VAL A 91 -0.50 -1.83 -1.75
CA VAL A 91 -0.73 -2.47 -0.44
C VAL A 91 -0.57 -3.98 -0.54
N ILE A 92 -1.11 -4.62 -1.58
CA ILE A 92 -1.01 -6.07 -1.78
C ILE A 92 0.46 -6.48 -1.95
N VAL A 93 1.17 -5.87 -2.90
CA VAL A 93 2.56 -6.22 -3.24
C VAL A 93 3.49 -5.86 -2.07
N GLY A 94 3.38 -4.64 -1.56
CA GLY A 94 4.25 -4.18 -0.47
C GLY A 94 4.00 -4.91 0.84
N GLY A 95 2.75 -5.24 1.13
CA GLY A 95 2.40 -6.03 2.30
C GLY A 95 2.87 -7.47 2.17
N TYR A 96 2.68 -8.10 1.01
CA TYR A 96 3.17 -9.45 0.75
C TYR A 96 4.70 -9.53 0.92
N GLU A 97 5.44 -8.59 0.34
CA GLU A 97 6.89 -8.57 0.45
C GLU A 97 7.39 -8.32 1.86
N THR A 98 6.76 -7.41 2.59
CA THR A 98 7.18 -7.09 3.96
C THR A 98 6.89 -8.23 4.94
N PHE A 99 5.79 -8.94 4.76
CA PHE A 99 5.29 -9.90 5.74
C PHE A 99 5.44 -11.36 5.34
N VAL A 100 5.40 -11.71 4.06
CA VAL A 100 5.41 -13.10 3.58
C VAL A 100 6.74 -13.47 2.93
N SER A 101 7.30 -12.60 2.08
CA SER A 101 8.42 -12.91 1.19
C SER A 101 9.79 -13.00 1.87
N ARG A 102 9.98 -12.52 3.10
CA ARG A 102 11.30 -12.58 3.77
C ARG A 102 11.83 -13.98 4.06
N MET A 103 11.15 -15.02 3.64
CA MET A 103 11.48 -16.37 4.07
C MET A 103 12.14 -17.29 3.04
N GLU A 104 12.07 -17.09 1.72
CA GLU A 104 12.68 -18.09 0.80
C GLU A 104 12.91 -17.68 -0.67
N LEU A 105 12.65 -16.45 -1.11
CA LEU A 105 12.72 -16.09 -2.53
C LEU A 105 14.07 -15.56 -3.04
N GLU A 106 15.12 -15.56 -2.23
CA GLU A 106 16.46 -15.11 -2.67
C GLU A 106 17.11 -16.00 -3.77
N LYS A 107 16.44 -17.08 -4.19
CA LYS A 107 17.01 -18.06 -5.13
C LYS A 107 16.13 -18.42 -6.34
N HIS A 108 15.02 -17.71 -6.59
CA HIS A 108 14.20 -18.01 -7.78
C HIS A 108 14.63 -17.18 -8.98
N PRO A 109 14.92 -17.79 -10.15
CA PRO A 109 15.40 -17.09 -11.35
C PRO A 109 14.37 -16.18 -12.02
N ASP A 110 13.09 -16.23 -11.63
CA ASP A 110 11.99 -15.43 -12.19
C ASP A 110 11.59 -14.22 -11.33
N GLN A 111 12.45 -13.81 -10.38
CA GLN A 111 12.16 -12.65 -9.55
C GLN A 111 12.35 -11.36 -10.36
N PRO A 112 11.29 -10.54 -10.54
CA PRO A 112 11.45 -9.25 -11.18
C PRO A 112 12.42 -8.39 -10.36
N GLU A 113 13.45 -7.82 -10.97
CA GLU A 113 14.49 -7.01 -10.29
C GLU A 113 13.93 -5.84 -9.48
N TRP A 114 12.75 -5.32 -9.85
CA TRP A 114 12.10 -4.22 -9.12
C TRP A 114 11.54 -4.64 -7.74
N LEU A 115 11.33 -5.92 -7.51
CA LEU A 115 10.78 -6.46 -6.27
C LEU A 115 11.83 -6.49 -5.15
N SER A 116 13.11 -6.68 -5.48
CA SER A 116 14.22 -6.77 -4.52
C SER A 116 14.58 -5.44 -3.85
N HIS A 117 14.11 -4.32 -4.39
CA HIS A 117 14.43 -2.96 -3.92
C HIS A 117 13.29 -2.24 -3.18
N VAL A 118 12.19 -2.93 -2.83
CA VAL A 118 11.09 -2.29 -2.12
C VAL A 118 11.46 -2.11 -0.64
N ASN A 119 12.09 -0.99 -0.35
CA ASN A 119 12.32 -0.56 1.02
C ASN A 119 10.98 -0.12 1.65
N ALA A 120 10.68 -0.56 2.87
CA ALA A 120 9.48 -0.20 3.61
C ALA A 120 9.26 1.33 3.71
N SER A 121 10.33 2.11 3.70
CA SER A 121 10.32 3.57 3.69
C SER A 121 9.75 4.12 2.39
N VAL A 122 10.18 3.58 1.25
CA VAL A 122 9.69 3.97 -0.09
C VAL A 122 8.19 3.68 -0.24
N LEU A 123 7.72 2.55 0.31
CA LEU A 123 6.29 2.22 0.32
C LEU A 123 5.46 3.22 1.11
N LYS A 124 5.91 3.65 2.29
CA LYS A 124 5.20 4.64 3.11
C LYS A 124 5.00 5.96 2.36
N VAL A 125 6.06 6.44 1.69
CA VAL A 125 6.00 7.69 0.91
C VAL A 125 5.07 7.53 -0.30
N LYS A 126 5.18 6.43 -1.05
CA LYS A 126 4.29 6.16 -2.20
C LYS A 126 2.82 6.05 -1.77
N LEU A 127 2.56 5.41 -0.64
CA LEU A 127 1.21 5.29 -0.07
C LEU A 127 0.65 6.67 0.31
N ALA A 128 1.44 7.50 0.98
CA ALA A 128 1.06 8.87 1.33
C ALA A 128 0.75 9.71 0.08
N MET A 129 1.58 9.60 -0.98
CA MET A 129 1.34 10.29 -2.26
C MET A 129 0.07 9.82 -2.95
N ALA A 130 -0.25 8.52 -2.90
CA ALA A 130 -1.49 7.99 -3.44
C ALA A 130 -2.72 8.55 -2.71
N ILE A 131 -2.68 8.62 -1.38
CA ILE A 131 -3.77 9.19 -0.57
C ILE A 131 -3.98 10.68 -0.87
N ILE A 132 -2.89 11.46 -1.03
CA ILE A 132 -2.97 12.86 -1.44
C ILE A 132 -3.59 12.96 -2.83
N GLY A 133 -3.18 12.11 -3.79
CA GLY A 133 -3.73 12.09 -5.14
C GLY A 133 -5.25 11.85 -5.15
N ILE A 134 -5.72 10.83 -4.42
CA ILE A 134 -7.15 10.53 -4.28
C ILE A 134 -7.88 11.71 -3.65
N SER A 135 -7.35 12.27 -2.56
CA SER A 135 -7.97 13.44 -1.90
C SER A 135 -8.02 14.67 -2.80
N SER A 136 -7.00 14.89 -3.65
CA SER A 136 -6.97 15.97 -4.64
C SER A 136 -8.06 15.83 -5.69
N ILE A 137 -8.29 14.60 -6.19
CA ILE A 137 -9.34 14.31 -7.18
C ILE A 137 -10.72 14.56 -6.58
N HIS A 138 -10.96 14.09 -5.36
CA HIS A 138 -12.21 14.36 -4.64
C HIS A 138 -12.44 15.86 -4.43
N LEU A 139 -11.39 16.61 -4.07
CA LEU A 139 -11.48 18.06 -3.91
C LEU A 139 -11.75 18.76 -5.23
N LEU A 140 -11.12 18.33 -6.33
CA LEU A 140 -11.37 18.85 -7.68
C LEU A 140 -12.82 18.59 -8.12
N ARG A 141 -13.36 17.40 -7.85
CA ARG A 141 -14.76 17.08 -8.11
C ARG A 141 -15.70 18.03 -7.35
N THR A 142 -15.45 18.21 -6.06
CA THR A 142 -16.21 19.16 -5.23
C THR A 142 -16.12 20.58 -5.77
N PHE A 143 -14.95 21.01 -6.26
CA PHE A 143 -14.76 22.33 -6.86
C PHE A 143 -15.61 22.51 -8.13
N ILE A 144 -15.67 21.51 -9.01
CA ILE A 144 -16.49 21.54 -10.23
C ILE A 144 -17.98 21.64 -9.86
N GLU A 145 -18.41 20.91 -8.83
CA GLU A 145 -19.80 20.91 -8.34
C GLU A 145 -20.11 22.15 -7.47
N ALA A 146 -19.09 22.85 -6.99
CA ALA A 146 -19.24 24.02 -6.10
C ALA A 146 -19.95 25.21 -6.78
N GLY A 147 -19.99 25.25 -8.12
CA GLY A 147 -20.79 26.23 -8.86
C GLY A 147 -22.30 26.16 -8.56
N ALA A 148 -22.78 25.05 -8.02
CA ALA A 148 -24.17 24.85 -7.59
C ALA A 148 -24.42 25.13 -6.10
N LEU A 149 -23.41 25.57 -5.35
CA LEU A 149 -23.55 25.90 -3.91
C LEU A 149 -24.61 26.99 -3.72
N GLY A 150 -25.46 26.81 -2.72
CA GLY A 150 -26.55 27.73 -2.43
C GLY A 150 -27.83 27.51 -3.26
N THR A 151 -27.84 26.56 -4.20
CA THR A 151 -29.05 26.14 -4.94
C THR A 151 -29.73 24.96 -4.26
N PRO A 152 -31.05 24.74 -4.50
CA PRO A 152 -31.75 23.56 -3.95
C PRO A 152 -31.19 22.21 -4.44
N THR A 153 -30.38 22.23 -5.50
CA THR A 153 -29.77 21.06 -6.13
C THR A 153 -28.33 20.82 -5.65
N ALA A 154 -27.82 21.62 -4.71
CA ALA A 154 -26.46 21.50 -4.20
C ALA A 154 -26.28 20.16 -3.46
N THR A 155 -25.32 19.37 -3.90
CA THR A 155 -24.95 18.09 -3.29
C THR A 155 -24.04 18.29 -2.07
N PHE A 156 -23.37 19.45 -1.98
CA PHE A 156 -22.43 19.81 -0.94
C PHE A 156 -22.88 21.05 -0.16
N THR A 157 -22.52 21.10 1.11
CA THR A 157 -22.68 22.28 1.97
C THR A 157 -21.35 23.03 2.07
N GLU A 158 -21.38 24.35 2.31
CA GLU A 158 -20.16 25.15 2.55
C GLU A 158 -19.28 24.56 3.65
N ALA A 159 -19.87 24.11 4.75
CA ALA A 159 -19.15 23.46 5.82
C ALA A 159 -18.51 22.13 5.34
N GLY A 160 -19.19 21.35 4.49
CA GLY A 160 -18.65 20.13 3.92
C GLY A 160 -17.41 20.39 3.05
N VAL A 161 -17.46 21.40 2.19
CA VAL A 161 -16.31 21.81 1.35
C VAL A 161 -15.14 22.27 2.20
N MET A 162 -15.41 23.08 3.23
CA MET A 162 -14.38 23.53 4.17
C MET A 162 -13.67 22.35 4.83
N TRP A 163 -14.42 21.37 5.34
CA TRP A 163 -13.84 20.19 5.97
C TRP A 163 -13.03 19.35 4.99
N GLN A 164 -13.44 19.20 3.74
CA GLN A 164 -12.65 18.50 2.71
C GLN A 164 -11.30 19.18 2.46
N VAL A 165 -11.28 20.52 2.39
CA VAL A 165 -10.02 21.28 2.24
C VAL A 165 -9.11 21.08 3.44
N ILE A 166 -9.66 21.13 4.67
CA ILE A 166 -8.90 20.91 5.90
C ILE A 166 -8.30 19.50 5.94
N ILE A 167 -9.09 18.47 5.60
CA ILE A 167 -8.64 17.07 5.56
C ILE A 167 -7.53 16.92 4.51
N HIS A 168 -7.70 17.50 3.32
CA HIS A 168 -6.67 17.46 2.28
C HIS A 168 -5.37 18.12 2.75
N ALA A 169 -5.45 19.30 3.35
CA ALA A 169 -4.28 19.99 3.91
C ALA A 169 -3.58 19.15 4.99
N LEU A 170 -4.35 18.44 5.82
CA LEU A 170 -3.82 17.55 6.85
C LEU A 170 -3.09 16.33 6.23
N PHE A 171 -3.59 15.77 5.12
CA PHE A 171 -2.91 14.70 4.40
C PHE A 171 -1.58 15.18 3.81
N VAL A 172 -1.55 16.38 3.21
CA VAL A 172 -0.32 16.98 2.68
C VAL A 172 0.70 17.19 3.79
N LEU A 173 0.28 17.76 4.93
CA LEU A 173 1.15 17.96 6.10
C LEU A 173 1.67 16.64 6.67
N SER A 174 0.82 15.61 6.74
CA SER A 174 1.22 14.27 7.18
C SER A 174 2.26 13.65 6.26
N ALA A 175 2.11 13.79 4.95
CA ALA A 175 3.08 13.29 3.98
C ALA A 175 4.43 14.02 4.08
N LEU A 176 4.41 15.36 4.27
CA LEU A 176 5.62 16.13 4.53
C LEU A 176 6.29 15.69 5.84
N GLY A 177 5.50 15.42 6.88
CA GLY A 177 6.00 14.86 8.14
C GLY A 177 6.68 13.51 7.96
N ILE A 178 6.05 12.58 7.21
CA ILE A 178 6.63 11.27 6.90
C ILE A 178 7.95 11.43 6.13
N ALA A 179 7.98 12.28 5.10
CA ALA A 179 9.17 12.52 4.30
C ALA A 179 10.30 13.19 5.11
N ALA A 180 9.96 14.09 6.03
CA ALA A 180 10.92 14.73 6.93
C ALA A 180 11.54 13.72 7.91
N VAL A 181 10.73 12.87 8.54
CA VAL A 181 11.20 11.81 9.44
C VAL A 181 12.09 10.84 8.67
N ASP A 182 11.70 10.45 7.46
CA ASP A 182 12.49 9.54 6.63
C ASP A 182 13.87 10.13 6.28
N ARG A 183 13.92 11.41 5.92
CA ARG A 183 15.20 12.13 5.72
C ARG A 183 16.05 12.18 6.99
N LEU A 184 15.46 12.46 8.13
CA LEU A 184 16.18 12.55 9.41
C LEU A 184 16.74 11.19 9.85
N THR A 185 16.03 10.11 9.55
CA THR A 185 16.46 8.75 9.88
C THR A 185 17.49 8.18 8.90
N MET A 186 17.52 8.68 7.66
CA MET A 186 18.51 8.29 6.64
C MET A 186 19.77 9.16 6.64
N ALA A 187 19.79 10.32 7.31
CA ALA A 187 20.97 11.19 7.42
C ALA A 187 21.87 10.73 8.58
N PRO A 188 23.21 10.81 8.48
CA PRO A 188 24.12 9.76 8.00
C PRO A 188 25.09 9.30 9.05
N ASN A 189 25.61 8.10 8.89
CA ASN A 189 26.96 7.74 9.34
C ASN A 189 28.03 8.07 8.27
N SER A 190 28.11 9.33 7.84
CA SER A 190 29.18 9.80 6.95
C SER A 190 30.07 10.84 7.64
N ALA A 191 30.46 10.54 8.88
CA ALA A 191 31.49 11.30 9.58
C ALA A 191 32.33 10.32 10.43
N HIS A 192 33.18 9.53 9.77
CA HIS A 192 34.44 9.05 10.29
C HIS A 192 35.37 8.69 9.13
#